data_584302dd3c47126a7ef55c650ea046b5
#
_entry.id   584302dd3c47126a7ef55c650ea046b5
#
_cell.length_a   1.000
_cell.length_b   1.000
_cell.length_c   1.000
_cell.angle_alpha   90.00
_cell.angle_beta   90.00
_cell.angle_gamma   90.00
#
_symmetry.space_group_name_H-M   'P 1'
#
loop_
_entity.id
_entity.type
_entity.pdbx_description
1 polymer ?
#
loop_
_entity_poly.entity_id
_entity_poly.type
_entity_poly.pdbx_seq_one_letter_code
_entity_poly.pdbx_strand_id
1 'polypeptide(L)'
;ERVVKAAADTVKRKIARIVLLGDPDEIAAKNPDVDLTGVEIINPVKSPKLQEYADLLYELRKAKGMTPEQALETAKESTYFGTLMLKAGDVDGLVSGACHSTANTLRPGLQIIKMPKGVPLVSSFFLMIAPEGGNQYCKDGAFIFSDCGLEPNPDADKLAYIAVAAAKSAKTLADLDPR
;
A
#
# COMPACT_ATOMS: atom_id res chain seq x y z
N GLU A 1 -13.37 -7.14 8.99
CA GLU A 1 -12.97 -7.85 10.20
C GLU A 1 -11.44 -7.95 10.34
N ARG A 2 -10.70 -8.62 9.42
CA ARG A 2 -9.23 -8.82 9.53
C ARG A 2 -8.44 -7.53 9.69
N VAL A 3 -8.72 -6.51 8.87
CA VAL A 3 -8.04 -5.21 8.90
C VAL A 3 -8.32 -4.46 10.21
N VAL A 4 -9.55 -4.52 10.70
CA VAL A 4 -9.97 -3.87 11.93
C VAL A 4 -9.25 -4.48 13.15
N LYS A 5 -9.17 -5.81 13.22
CA LYS A 5 -8.41 -6.51 14.26
C LYS A 5 -6.91 -6.20 14.21
N ALA A 6 -6.33 -6.16 13.01
CA ALA A 6 -4.92 -5.79 12.82
C ALA A 6 -4.64 -4.34 13.25
N ALA A 7 -5.55 -3.41 12.95
CA ALA A 7 -5.44 -2.02 13.38
C ALA A 7 -5.42 -1.89 14.91
N ALA A 8 -6.38 -2.54 15.58
CA ALA A 8 -6.46 -2.56 17.05
C ALA A 8 -5.18 -3.15 17.69
N ASP A 9 -4.68 -4.29 17.18
CA ASP A 9 -3.45 -4.92 17.69
C ASP A 9 -2.23 -4.02 17.46
N THR A 10 -2.12 -3.38 16.31
CA THR A 10 -1.01 -2.46 15.99
C THR A 10 -0.94 -1.27 16.95
N VAL A 11 -2.10 -0.65 17.24
CA VAL A 11 -2.18 0.46 18.20
C VAL A 11 -1.89 -0.02 19.61
N LYS A 12 -2.48 -1.14 20.04
CA LYS A 12 -2.23 -1.75 21.35
C LYS A 12 -0.75 -2.04 21.58
N ARG A 13 -0.06 -2.53 20.55
CA ARG A 13 1.38 -2.82 20.59
C ARG A 13 2.27 -1.60 20.38
N LYS A 14 1.67 -0.42 20.16
CA LYS A 14 2.40 0.86 19.92
C LYS A 14 3.36 0.80 18.73
N ILE A 15 3.00 0.05 17.68
CA ILE A 15 3.82 -0.08 16.46
C ILE A 15 3.66 1.16 15.59
N ALA A 16 2.40 1.63 15.39
CA ALA A 16 2.08 2.79 14.60
C ALA A 16 0.75 3.44 15.05
N ARG A 17 0.56 4.71 14.68
CA ARG A 17 -0.77 5.33 14.67
C ARG A 17 -1.52 4.84 13.45
N ILE A 18 -2.76 4.44 13.63
CA ILE A 18 -3.56 3.84 12.54
C ILE A 18 -4.74 4.74 12.20
N VAL A 19 -4.91 4.99 10.92
CA VAL A 19 -6.11 5.57 10.33
C VAL A 19 -6.81 4.47 9.51
N LEU A 20 -8.02 4.10 9.90
CA LEU A 20 -8.89 3.23 9.11
C LEU A 20 -9.79 4.05 8.20
N LEU A 21 -9.95 3.62 6.96
CA LEU A 21 -10.86 4.23 6.01
C LEU A 21 -12.16 3.43 5.90
N GLY A 22 -13.27 4.08 6.18
CA GLY A 22 -14.59 3.48 6.12
C GLY A 22 -15.62 4.24 6.95
N ASP A 23 -16.85 3.74 6.98
CA ASP A 23 -17.90 4.29 7.81
C ASP A 23 -17.73 3.83 9.26
N PRO A 24 -17.61 4.75 10.25
CA PRO A 24 -17.39 4.41 11.65
C PRO A 24 -18.48 3.52 12.24
N ASP A 25 -19.74 3.81 11.91
CA ASP A 25 -20.90 3.09 12.46
C ASP A 25 -20.93 1.65 11.92
N GLU A 26 -20.64 1.48 10.62
CA GLU A 26 -20.53 0.13 10.01
C GLU A 26 -19.35 -0.66 10.58
N ILE A 27 -18.21 -0.02 10.78
CA ILE A 27 -17.03 -0.67 11.34
C ILE A 27 -17.32 -1.15 12.77
N ALA A 28 -17.92 -0.30 13.60
CA ALA A 28 -18.29 -0.65 14.97
C ALA A 28 -19.35 -1.76 15.00
N ALA A 29 -20.41 -1.66 14.21
CA ALA A 29 -21.48 -2.65 14.15
C ALA A 29 -20.99 -4.04 13.70
N LYS A 30 -20.05 -4.10 12.75
CA LYS A 30 -19.50 -5.37 12.23
C LYS A 30 -18.39 -5.95 13.12
N ASN A 31 -17.89 -5.22 14.10
CA ASN A 31 -16.77 -5.64 14.96
C ASN A 31 -17.03 -5.27 16.44
N PRO A 32 -18.14 -5.70 17.05
CA PRO A 32 -18.53 -5.24 18.38
C PRO A 32 -17.54 -5.65 19.49
N ASP A 33 -16.77 -6.71 19.26
CA ASP A 33 -15.82 -7.26 20.23
C ASP A 33 -14.39 -6.70 20.06
N VAL A 34 -14.19 -5.72 19.15
CA VAL A 34 -12.86 -5.15 18.89
C VAL A 34 -12.74 -3.77 19.53
N ASP A 35 -11.81 -3.63 20.46
CA ASP A 35 -11.48 -2.32 21.04
C ASP A 35 -10.69 -1.48 20.02
N LEU A 36 -11.32 -0.40 19.55
CA LEU A 36 -10.75 0.56 18.60
C LEU A 36 -10.21 1.83 19.27
N THR A 37 -10.02 1.81 20.59
CA THR A 37 -9.45 2.96 21.30
C THR A 37 -8.07 3.31 20.71
N GLY A 38 -7.91 4.57 20.30
CA GLY A 38 -6.69 5.08 19.68
C GLY A 38 -6.56 4.81 18.18
N VAL A 39 -7.54 4.16 17.55
CA VAL A 39 -7.64 4.06 16.09
C VAL A 39 -8.47 5.23 15.57
N GLU A 40 -7.92 6.02 14.67
CA GLU A 40 -8.66 7.05 13.96
C GLU A 40 -9.47 6.40 12.82
N ILE A 41 -10.74 6.80 12.64
CA ILE A 41 -11.57 6.29 11.55
C ILE A 41 -12.05 7.48 10.71
N ILE A 42 -11.74 7.44 9.42
CA ILE A 42 -12.15 8.49 8.47
C ILE A 42 -13.08 7.88 7.43
N ASN A 43 -14.28 8.46 7.30
CA ASN A 43 -15.17 8.17 6.18
C ASN A 43 -14.74 9.04 4.98
N PRO A 44 -14.22 8.46 3.88
CA PRO A 44 -13.78 9.23 2.72
C PRO A 44 -14.84 10.17 2.16
N VAL A 45 -16.10 9.71 2.11
CA VAL A 45 -17.23 10.48 1.56
C VAL A 45 -17.62 11.67 2.42
N LYS A 46 -17.43 11.57 3.74
CA LYS A 46 -17.78 12.61 4.72
C LYS A 46 -16.57 13.45 5.16
N SER A 47 -15.38 13.17 4.63
CA SER A 47 -14.14 13.83 5.03
C SER A 47 -14.12 15.29 4.57
N PRO A 48 -13.74 16.25 5.44
CA PRO A 48 -13.53 17.63 5.04
C PRO A 48 -12.40 17.81 4.02
N LYS A 49 -11.48 16.83 3.92
CA LYS A 49 -10.38 16.83 2.96
C LYS A 49 -10.74 16.24 1.59
N LEU A 50 -11.97 15.74 1.40
CA LEU A 50 -12.36 15.09 0.14
C LEU A 50 -12.15 16.01 -1.08
N GLN A 51 -12.55 17.28 -0.98
CA GLN A 51 -12.39 18.21 -2.10
C GLN A 51 -10.91 18.50 -2.38
N GLU A 52 -10.09 18.71 -1.36
CA GLU A 52 -8.65 18.90 -1.50
C GLU A 52 -7.98 17.73 -2.21
N TYR A 53 -8.35 16.50 -1.84
CA TYR A 53 -7.82 15.30 -2.49
C TYR A 53 -8.36 15.10 -3.91
N ALA A 54 -9.59 15.47 -4.18
CA ALA A 54 -10.14 15.46 -5.53
C ALA A 54 -9.40 16.43 -6.45
N ASP A 55 -9.13 17.64 -5.96
CA ASP A 55 -8.38 18.66 -6.69
C ASP A 55 -6.94 18.19 -6.95
N LEU A 56 -6.29 17.58 -5.96
CA LEU A 56 -4.96 16.98 -6.12
C LEU A 56 -4.96 15.86 -7.18
N LEU A 57 -5.96 14.98 -7.16
CA LEU A 57 -6.11 13.91 -8.15
C LEU A 57 -6.34 14.48 -9.54
N TYR A 58 -7.20 15.47 -9.67
CA TYR A 58 -7.44 16.16 -10.93
C TYR A 58 -6.16 16.76 -11.50
N GLU A 59 -5.40 17.52 -10.72
CA GLU A 59 -4.12 18.09 -11.16
C GLU A 59 -3.12 17.02 -11.65
N LEU A 60 -3.07 15.89 -10.98
CA LEU A 60 -2.20 14.78 -11.37
C LEU A 60 -2.64 14.07 -12.65
N ARG A 61 -3.94 14.12 -13.00
CA ARG A 61 -4.55 13.30 -14.05
C ARG A 61 -5.23 14.08 -15.17
N LYS A 62 -5.40 15.40 -15.09
CA LYS A 62 -6.03 16.24 -16.13
C LYS A 62 -5.39 16.06 -17.51
N ALA A 63 -4.08 15.91 -17.59
CA ALA A 63 -3.37 15.65 -18.85
C ALA A 63 -3.67 14.24 -19.45
N LYS A 64 -4.35 13.37 -18.70
CA LYS A 64 -4.83 12.05 -19.13
C LYS A 64 -6.35 12.03 -19.33
N GLY A 65 -7.00 13.20 -19.39
CA GLY A 65 -8.42 13.36 -19.69
C GLY A 65 -9.37 13.20 -18.50
N MET A 66 -8.87 13.18 -17.25
CA MET A 66 -9.74 13.18 -16.07
C MET A 66 -10.45 14.53 -15.93
N THR A 67 -11.77 14.50 -15.65
CA THR A 67 -12.52 15.71 -15.30
C THR A 67 -12.56 15.94 -13.80
N PRO A 68 -12.88 17.18 -13.34
CA PRO A 68 -13.03 17.43 -11.89
C PRO A 68 -14.07 16.54 -11.21
N GLU A 69 -15.20 16.30 -11.88
CA GLU A 69 -16.29 15.45 -11.39
C GLU A 69 -15.81 14.00 -11.23
N GLN A 70 -15.07 13.48 -12.22
CA GLN A 70 -14.47 12.14 -12.16
C GLN A 70 -13.44 12.04 -11.04
N ALA A 71 -12.64 13.08 -10.82
CA ALA A 71 -11.67 13.12 -9.73
C ALA A 71 -12.36 13.08 -8.37
N LEU A 72 -13.45 13.84 -8.20
CA LEU A 72 -14.24 13.84 -6.97
C LEU A 72 -14.86 12.47 -6.68
N GLU A 73 -15.48 11.83 -7.68
CA GLU A 73 -16.05 10.48 -7.49
C GLU A 73 -14.96 9.44 -7.18
N THR A 74 -13.84 9.50 -7.89
CA THR A 74 -12.72 8.58 -7.67
C THR A 74 -12.07 8.77 -6.29
N ALA A 75 -11.95 10.00 -5.81
CA ALA A 75 -11.38 10.30 -4.50
C ALA A 75 -12.21 9.75 -3.32
N LYS A 76 -13.50 9.43 -3.53
CA LYS A 76 -14.35 8.78 -2.52
C LYS A 76 -14.00 7.31 -2.28
N GLU A 77 -13.33 6.66 -3.25
CA GLU A 77 -12.89 5.27 -3.11
C GLU A 77 -11.77 5.17 -2.07
N SER A 78 -11.88 4.26 -1.11
CA SER A 78 -10.93 4.14 0.00
C SER A 78 -9.48 3.94 -0.43
N THR A 79 -9.24 3.19 -1.52
CA THR A 79 -7.89 2.97 -2.06
C THR A 79 -7.28 4.24 -2.65
N TYR A 80 -8.08 5.03 -3.35
CA TYR A 80 -7.67 6.33 -3.86
C TYR A 80 -7.50 7.35 -2.74
N PHE A 81 -8.48 7.44 -1.82
CA PHE A 81 -8.42 8.35 -0.69
C PHE A 81 -7.15 8.13 0.14
N GLY A 82 -6.86 6.88 0.55
CA GLY A 82 -5.66 6.57 1.31
C GLY A 82 -4.37 6.86 0.56
N THR A 83 -4.35 6.64 -0.76
CA THR A 83 -3.19 6.99 -1.60
C THR A 83 -3.00 8.50 -1.72
N LEU A 84 -4.09 9.27 -1.74
CA LEU A 84 -4.06 10.73 -1.75
C LEU A 84 -3.62 11.29 -0.40
N MET A 85 -4.06 10.71 0.73
CA MET A 85 -3.52 11.02 2.05
C MET A 85 -2.00 10.86 2.11
N LEU A 86 -1.49 9.74 1.60
CA LEU A 86 -0.06 9.49 1.52
C LEU A 86 0.65 10.51 0.62
N LYS A 87 0.05 10.85 -0.52
CA LYS A 87 0.60 11.82 -1.46
C LYS A 87 0.63 13.24 -0.90
N ALA A 88 -0.39 13.61 -0.11
CA ALA A 88 -0.47 14.90 0.58
C ALA A 88 0.48 14.99 1.79
N GLY A 89 0.98 13.88 2.31
CA GLY A 89 1.83 13.82 3.50
C GLY A 89 1.05 13.79 4.82
N ASP A 90 -0.25 13.47 4.76
CA ASP A 90 -1.09 13.36 5.96
C ASP A 90 -0.87 12.03 6.69
N VAL A 91 -0.28 11.04 6.01
CA VAL A 91 0.16 9.76 6.56
C VAL A 91 1.52 9.37 5.98
N ASP A 92 2.27 8.55 6.71
CA ASP A 92 3.63 8.12 6.33
C ASP A 92 3.63 6.83 5.50
N GLY A 93 2.54 6.07 5.52
CA GLY A 93 2.43 4.80 4.81
C GLY A 93 0.99 4.38 4.56
N LEU A 94 0.80 3.46 3.61
CA LEU A 94 -0.49 2.87 3.27
C LEU A 94 -0.35 1.35 3.16
N VAL A 95 -1.22 0.62 3.87
CA VAL A 95 -1.39 -0.83 3.75
C VAL A 95 -2.77 -1.10 3.17
N SER A 96 -2.81 -1.76 2.04
CA SER A 96 -4.05 -2.03 1.29
C SER A 96 -4.05 -3.43 0.70
N GLY A 97 -5.19 -3.87 0.12
CA GLY A 97 -5.30 -5.13 -0.63
C GLY A 97 -6.08 -6.24 0.05
N ALA A 98 -6.49 -6.09 1.32
CA ALA A 98 -7.17 -7.17 2.05
C ALA A 98 -8.52 -7.59 1.45
N CYS A 99 -9.23 -6.68 0.77
CA CYS A 99 -10.54 -6.89 0.16
C CYS A 99 -10.67 -6.29 -1.25
N HIS A 100 -9.54 -5.96 -1.88
CA HIS A 100 -9.50 -5.41 -3.22
C HIS A 100 -8.70 -6.33 -4.16
N SER A 101 -8.99 -6.26 -5.45
CA SER A 101 -8.16 -6.92 -6.47
C SER A 101 -6.78 -6.26 -6.55
N THR A 102 -5.79 -6.98 -7.07
CA THR A 102 -4.44 -6.45 -7.33
C THR A 102 -4.50 -5.16 -8.17
N ALA A 103 -5.32 -5.15 -9.21
CA ALA A 103 -5.49 -3.98 -10.06
C ALA A 103 -6.04 -2.76 -9.31
N ASN A 104 -7.04 -2.95 -8.44
CA ASN A 104 -7.65 -1.86 -7.67
C ASN A 104 -6.72 -1.35 -6.56
N THR A 105 -5.84 -2.20 -6.06
CA THR A 105 -4.84 -1.80 -5.07
C THR A 105 -3.68 -1.03 -5.71
N LEU A 106 -3.17 -1.49 -6.84
CA LEU A 106 -1.98 -0.90 -7.47
C LEU A 106 -2.27 0.33 -8.32
N ARG A 107 -3.45 0.40 -8.94
CA ARG A 107 -3.81 1.51 -9.83
C ARG A 107 -3.68 2.89 -9.18
N PRO A 108 -4.18 3.15 -7.95
CA PRO A 108 -3.96 4.42 -7.28
C PRO A 108 -2.48 4.74 -7.08
N GLY A 109 -1.68 3.77 -6.64
CA GLY A 109 -0.23 3.94 -6.47
C GLY A 109 0.46 4.36 -7.77
N LEU A 110 0.20 3.65 -8.87
CA LEU A 110 0.76 3.96 -10.18
C LEU A 110 0.32 5.32 -10.74
N GLN A 111 -0.92 5.73 -10.45
CA GLN A 111 -1.48 6.98 -10.94
C GLN A 111 -1.05 8.21 -10.15
N ILE A 112 -0.93 8.08 -8.83
CA ILE A 112 -0.75 9.17 -7.87
C ILE A 112 0.71 9.26 -7.39
N ILE A 113 1.26 8.16 -6.87
CA ILE A 113 2.63 8.11 -6.35
C ILE A 113 3.62 8.09 -7.52
N LYS A 114 3.31 7.29 -8.54
CA LYS A 114 4.14 7.06 -9.73
C LYS A 114 5.47 6.36 -9.42
N MET A 115 6.17 5.97 -10.46
CA MET A 115 7.52 5.42 -10.35
C MET A 115 8.55 6.56 -10.19
N PRO A 116 9.62 6.35 -9.44
CA PRO A 116 10.76 7.25 -9.44
C PRO A 116 11.34 7.44 -10.85
N LYS A 117 11.96 8.59 -11.10
CA LYS A 117 12.64 8.83 -12.39
C LYS A 117 13.72 7.78 -12.63
N GLY A 118 13.76 7.24 -13.84
CA GLY A 118 14.76 6.23 -14.24
C GLY A 118 14.41 4.79 -13.85
N VAL A 119 13.26 4.58 -13.20
CA VAL A 119 12.76 3.23 -12.90
C VAL A 119 11.89 2.76 -14.08
N PRO A 120 12.30 1.73 -14.84
CA PRO A 120 11.60 1.33 -16.06
C PRO A 120 10.35 0.50 -15.82
N LEU A 121 10.28 -0.20 -14.68
CA LEU A 121 9.15 -1.08 -14.35
C LEU A 121 8.90 -1.14 -12.84
N VAL A 122 7.68 -1.50 -12.47
CA VAL A 122 7.32 -1.88 -11.10
C VAL A 122 7.49 -3.39 -10.97
N SER A 123 8.17 -3.83 -9.92
CA SER A 123 8.25 -5.24 -9.55
C SER A 123 7.72 -5.45 -8.14
N SER A 124 7.25 -6.66 -7.90
CA SER A 124 6.78 -7.09 -6.59
C SER A 124 7.73 -8.12 -5.98
N PHE A 125 7.70 -8.27 -4.65
CA PHE A 125 8.47 -9.31 -3.99
C PHE A 125 7.74 -9.88 -2.79
N PHE A 126 8.08 -11.11 -2.44
CA PHE A 126 7.78 -11.72 -1.15
C PHE A 126 9.03 -11.76 -0.28
N LEU A 127 8.89 -11.31 0.97
CA LEU A 127 9.84 -11.67 2.02
C LEU A 127 9.40 -13.02 2.59
N MET A 128 10.11 -14.06 2.23
CA MET A 128 9.83 -15.43 2.65
C MET A 128 10.69 -15.79 3.85
N ILE A 129 10.09 -16.41 4.86
CA ILE A 129 10.78 -16.88 6.05
C ILE A 129 10.67 -18.39 6.12
N ALA A 130 11.82 -19.08 6.12
CA ALA A 130 11.88 -20.51 6.30
C ALA A 130 11.60 -20.87 7.77
N PRO A 131 10.76 -21.89 8.08
CA PRO A 131 10.33 -22.19 9.46
C PRO A 131 11.47 -22.56 10.41
N GLU A 132 12.54 -23.14 9.94
CA GLU A 132 13.64 -23.71 10.75
C GLU A 132 14.92 -22.86 10.74
N GLY A 133 14.81 -21.56 10.59
CA GLY A 133 15.94 -20.64 10.78
C GLY A 133 17.01 -20.68 9.72
N GLY A 134 16.71 -21.19 8.53
CA GLY A 134 17.61 -21.08 7.40
C GLY A 134 18.10 -22.42 6.82
N ASN A 135 18.74 -22.30 5.72
CA ASN A 135 19.39 -23.40 5.03
C ASN A 135 20.68 -22.88 4.35
N GLN A 136 21.31 -23.70 3.54
CA GLN A 136 22.54 -23.34 2.83
C GLN A 136 22.44 -22.11 1.90
N TYR A 137 21.22 -21.65 1.58
CA TYR A 137 20.97 -20.54 0.63
C TYR A 137 20.62 -19.24 1.33
N CYS A 138 20.26 -19.26 2.62
CA CYS A 138 19.89 -18.07 3.34
C CYS A 138 20.40 -18.07 4.78
N LYS A 139 20.86 -16.90 5.21
CA LYS A 139 21.15 -16.65 6.63
C LYS A 139 19.84 -16.28 7.32
N ASP A 140 19.61 -16.81 8.53
CA ASP A 140 18.46 -16.52 9.36
C ASP A 140 17.09 -16.88 8.73
N GLY A 141 17.09 -17.72 7.71
CA GLY A 141 15.87 -18.23 7.08
C GLY A 141 15.12 -17.26 6.16
N ALA A 142 15.66 -16.07 5.89
CA ALA A 142 14.98 -15.07 5.10
C ALA A 142 15.40 -15.05 3.63
N PHE A 143 14.39 -14.96 2.72
CA PHE A 143 14.57 -14.86 1.26
C PHE A 143 13.75 -13.75 0.67
N ILE A 144 14.22 -13.16 -0.43
CA ILE A 144 13.39 -12.33 -1.30
C ILE A 144 13.09 -13.13 -2.58
N PHE A 145 11.79 -13.32 -2.86
CA PHE A 145 11.29 -13.87 -4.10
C PHE A 145 10.71 -12.77 -4.96
N SER A 146 11.27 -12.51 -6.14
CA SER A 146 10.86 -11.44 -7.05
C SER A 146 11.06 -11.85 -8.52
N ASP A 147 10.21 -11.47 -9.46
CA ASP A 147 8.92 -10.82 -9.28
C ASP A 147 7.87 -11.86 -8.86
N CYS A 148 6.92 -11.48 -8.03
CA CYS A 148 5.93 -12.41 -7.51
C CYS A 148 4.51 -12.18 -8.04
N GLY A 149 4.28 -11.23 -8.97
CA GLY A 149 2.94 -11.02 -9.47
C GLY A 149 2.68 -9.85 -10.40
N LEU A 150 3.68 -9.11 -10.85
CA LEU A 150 3.47 -7.94 -11.71
C LEU A 150 4.04 -8.10 -13.12
N GLU A 151 5.19 -8.73 -13.27
CA GLU A 151 5.84 -8.95 -14.56
C GLU A 151 5.83 -10.45 -14.91
N PRO A 152 4.87 -10.90 -15.73
CA PRO A 152 4.67 -12.34 -15.94
C PRO A 152 5.72 -12.99 -16.85
N ASN A 153 6.38 -12.23 -17.71
CA ASN A 153 7.37 -12.76 -18.66
C ASN A 153 8.49 -11.74 -18.89
N PRO A 154 9.39 -11.54 -17.91
CA PRO A 154 10.47 -10.58 -18.02
C PRO A 154 11.54 -11.08 -19.02
N ASP A 155 12.02 -10.18 -19.88
CA ASP A 155 13.22 -10.35 -20.65
C ASP A 155 14.48 -10.19 -19.77
N ALA A 156 15.68 -10.32 -20.35
CA ALA A 156 16.95 -10.28 -19.62
C ALA A 156 17.17 -8.93 -18.92
N ASP A 157 16.81 -7.81 -19.57
CA ASP A 157 17.00 -6.47 -19.00
C ASP A 157 16.05 -6.25 -17.84
N LYS A 158 14.78 -6.67 -17.96
CA LYS A 158 13.80 -6.63 -16.89
C LYS A 158 14.22 -7.51 -15.71
N LEU A 159 14.72 -8.73 -15.95
CA LEU A 159 15.22 -9.61 -14.89
C LEU A 159 16.36 -8.96 -14.12
N ALA A 160 17.33 -8.38 -14.82
CA ALA A 160 18.44 -7.67 -14.18
C ALA A 160 17.92 -6.51 -13.30
N TYR A 161 16.92 -5.78 -13.80
CA TYR A 161 16.32 -4.69 -13.05
C TYR A 161 15.55 -5.15 -11.81
N ILE A 162 14.75 -6.22 -11.95
CA ILE A 162 14.04 -6.88 -10.86
C ILE A 162 15.02 -7.32 -9.76
N ALA A 163 16.14 -7.95 -10.14
CA ALA A 163 17.14 -8.41 -9.19
C ALA A 163 17.76 -7.26 -8.39
N VAL A 164 18.13 -6.16 -9.05
CA VAL A 164 18.67 -4.96 -8.39
C VAL A 164 17.64 -4.32 -7.46
N ALA A 165 16.38 -4.21 -7.89
CA ALA A 165 15.30 -3.67 -7.07
C ALA A 165 15.01 -4.55 -5.85
N ALA A 166 14.99 -5.87 -6.02
CA ALA A 166 14.82 -6.85 -4.95
C ALA A 166 15.96 -6.77 -3.92
N ALA A 167 17.21 -6.70 -4.38
CA ALA A 167 18.37 -6.53 -3.50
C ALA A 167 18.32 -5.23 -2.68
N LYS A 168 17.90 -4.14 -3.30
CA LYS A 168 17.70 -2.86 -2.59
C LYS A 168 16.60 -2.97 -1.54
N SER A 169 15.48 -3.61 -1.87
CA SER A 169 14.37 -3.83 -0.94
C SER A 169 14.78 -4.72 0.23
N ALA A 170 15.56 -5.77 -0.02
CA ALA A 170 16.11 -6.66 1.00
C ALA A 170 16.91 -5.88 2.06
N LYS A 171 17.81 -5.00 1.61
CA LYS A 171 18.58 -4.13 2.52
C LYS A 171 17.72 -3.15 3.28
N THR A 172 16.84 -2.44 2.58
CA THR A 172 16.12 -1.29 3.16
C THR A 172 14.99 -1.72 4.09
N LEU A 173 14.29 -2.82 3.78
CA LEU A 173 13.07 -3.23 4.47
C LEU A 173 13.28 -4.41 5.43
N ALA A 174 14.28 -5.24 5.17
CA ALA A 174 14.47 -6.48 5.92
C ALA A 174 15.86 -6.60 6.57
N ASP A 175 16.73 -5.59 6.41
CA ASP A 175 18.11 -5.58 6.91
C ASP A 175 18.92 -6.82 6.51
N LEU A 176 18.64 -7.33 5.30
CA LEU A 176 19.34 -8.48 4.74
C LEU A 176 20.55 -8.04 3.93
N ASP A 177 21.56 -8.90 3.88
CA ASP A 177 22.71 -8.76 2.96
C ASP A 177 22.49 -9.66 1.74
N PRO A 178 21.90 -9.11 0.64
CA PRO A 178 21.57 -9.91 -0.56
C PRO A 178 22.82 -10.33 -1.32
N ARG A 179 22.80 -11.57 -1.80
CA ARG A 179 23.88 -12.17 -2.58
C ARG A 179 23.40 -12.64 -3.94
#